data_915189dc25d6b47e094dd74a3dc72b16
#
_entry.id   915189dc25d6b47e094dd74a3dc72b16
#
_cell.length_a   1.000
_cell.length_b   1.000
_cell.length_c   1.000
_cell.angle_alpha   90.00
_cell.angle_beta   90.00
_cell.angle_gamma   90.00
#
_symmetry.space_group_name_H-M   'P 1'
#
loop_
_entity.id
_entity.type
_entity.pdbx_description
1 polymer ?
#
loop_
_entity_poly.entity_id
_entity_poly.type
_entity_poly.pdbx_seq_one_letter_code
_entity_poly.pdbx_strand_id
1 'polypeptide(L)'
;MKNNRGRLLLILGIILVVADQIIKVLVKTNMSIGEHFSVFGDWFQILFIENEGMAFGMKFGGMAGKFALTFFRLLLFGFLCWWITTLNVKGRKISAKNSAEVRYEHVPTGVLVGLTLITAGALGNIIDCLFYGQVFSASTPYEIAQFGGSYAPVMFGKVVDMFYFPLIDTT
;
A
#
# COMPACT_ATOMS: atom_id res chain seq x y z
N MET A 1 22.99 13.51 -19.34
CA MET A 1 23.18 12.65 -18.14
C MET A 1 21.93 11.80 -17.98
N LYS A 2 22.02 10.47 -18.10
CA LYS A 2 20.88 9.57 -17.85
C LYS A 2 20.34 9.81 -16.45
N ASN A 3 19.03 9.95 -16.30
CA ASN A 3 18.38 10.29 -15.04
C ASN A 3 18.46 9.12 -14.03
N ASN A 4 19.59 9.01 -13.35
CA ASN A 4 19.82 7.97 -12.33
C ASN A 4 18.81 8.07 -11.17
N ARG A 5 18.25 9.28 -10.91
CA ARG A 5 17.26 9.51 -9.87
C ARG A 5 15.99 8.71 -10.09
N GLY A 6 15.42 8.74 -11.30
CA GLY A 6 14.22 7.96 -11.63
C GLY A 6 14.44 6.45 -11.49
N ARG A 7 15.62 5.96 -11.90
CA ARG A 7 15.99 4.55 -11.73
C ARG A 7 16.09 4.16 -10.25
N LEU A 8 16.69 5.02 -9.42
CA LEU A 8 16.79 4.77 -7.98
C LEU A 8 15.43 4.76 -7.28
N LEU A 9 14.53 5.68 -7.65
CA LEU A 9 13.15 5.70 -7.13
C LEU A 9 12.38 4.44 -7.52
N LEU A 10 12.53 3.96 -8.76
CA LEU A 10 11.92 2.70 -9.21
C LEU A 10 12.45 1.50 -8.40
N ILE A 11 13.77 1.40 -8.23
CA ILE A 11 14.39 0.34 -7.44
C ILE A 11 13.89 0.38 -5.99
N LEU A 12 13.85 1.57 -5.38
CA LEU A 12 13.30 1.76 -4.04
C LEU A 12 11.86 1.26 -3.94
N GLY A 13 11.00 1.67 -4.87
CA GLY A 13 9.61 1.23 -4.91
C GLY A 13 9.46 -0.29 -5.01
N ILE A 14 10.24 -0.93 -5.89
CA ILE A 14 10.24 -2.40 -6.03
C ILE A 14 10.67 -3.08 -4.73
N ILE A 15 11.78 -2.63 -4.12
CA ILE A 15 12.27 -3.21 -2.86
C ILE A 15 11.22 -3.11 -1.76
N LEU A 16 10.56 -1.95 -1.64
CA LEU A 16 9.51 -1.73 -0.63
C LEU A 16 8.31 -2.63 -0.84
N VAL A 17 7.82 -2.78 -2.07
CA VAL A 17 6.69 -3.67 -2.39
C VAL A 17 7.06 -5.12 -2.10
N VAL A 18 8.25 -5.55 -2.49
CA VAL A 18 8.71 -6.92 -2.21
C VAL A 18 8.81 -7.17 -0.72
N ALA A 19 9.40 -6.25 0.05
CA ALA A 19 9.50 -6.36 1.50
C ALA A 19 8.10 -6.40 2.17
N ASP A 20 7.18 -5.51 1.77
CA ASP A 20 5.79 -5.50 2.23
C ASP A 20 5.12 -6.86 2.00
N GLN A 21 5.20 -7.38 0.78
CA GLN A 21 4.57 -8.66 0.43
C GLN A 21 5.19 -9.85 1.17
N ILE A 22 6.51 -9.87 1.37
CA ILE A 22 7.17 -10.91 2.17
C ILE A 22 6.62 -10.91 3.60
N ILE A 23 6.58 -9.74 4.25
CA ILE A 23 6.08 -9.63 5.62
C ILE A 23 4.59 -10.01 5.70
N LYS A 24 3.77 -9.53 4.78
CA LYS A 24 2.34 -9.85 4.72
C LYS A 24 2.08 -11.35 4.55
N VAL A 25 2.82 -12.01 3.66
CA VAL A 25 2.73 -13.46 3.48
C VAL A 25 3.14 -14.19 4.74
N LEU A 26 4.25 -13.79 5.38
CA LEU A 26 4.70 -14.40 6.65
C LEU A 26 3.67 -14.23 7.75
N VAL A 27 3.11 -13.03 7.93
CA VAL A 27 2.06 -12.76 8.92
C VAL A 27 0.84 -13.64 8.63
N LYS A 28 0.33 -13.63 7.41
CA LYS A 28 -0.88 -14.37 7.02
C LYS A 28 -0.75 -15.88 7.16
N THR A 29 0.45 -16.44 6.94
CA THR A 29 0.69 -17.89 6.97
C THR A 29 1.24 -18.41 8.29
N ASN A 30 1.48 -17.54 9.27
CA ASN A 30 2.01 -17.93 10.58
C ASN A 30 1.21 -17.38 11.77
N MET A 31 0.25 -16.49 11.53
CA MET A 31 -0.56 -15.88 12.60
C MET A 31 -2.05 -16.08 12.34
N SER A 32 -2.82 -16.21 13.41
CA SER A 32 -4.28 -16.15 13.38
C SER A 32 -4.79 -14.72 13.48
N ILE A 33 -6.01 -14.43 13.01
CA ILE A 33 -6.59 -13.07 13.10
C ILE A 33 -6.70 -12.63 14.56
N GLY A 34 -6.18 -11.45 14.87
CA GLY A 34 -6.14 -10.86 16.21
C GLY A 34 -4.91 -11.26 17.01
N GLU A 35 -4.10 -12.18 16.54
CA GLU A 35 -2.83 -12.51 17.17
C GLU A 35 -1.85 -11.36 17.06
N HIS A 36 -1.09 -11.10 18.10
CA HIS A 36 -0.10 -10.04 18.15
C HIS A 36 1.14 -10.44 18.95
N PHE A 37 2.26 -9.79 18.65
CA PHE A 37 3.48 -9.87 19.42
C PHE A 37 4.24 -8.54 19.41
N SER A 38 4.93 -8.24 20.49
CA SER A 38 5.75 -7.03 20.63
C SER A 38 7.04 -7.15 19.84
N VAL A 39 7.38 -6.12 19.08
CA VAL A 39 8.65 -5.99 18.36
C VAL A 39 9.62 -5.11 19.12
N PHE A 40 9.15 -3.94 19.59
CA PHE A 40 9.92 -3.02 20.43
C PHE A 40 9.07 -2.55 21.60
N GLY A 41 9.27 -3.19 22.75
CA GLY A 41 8.49 -2.89 23.95
C GLY A 41 6.99 -2.93 23.67
N ASP A 42 6.23 -2.12 24.42
CA ASP A 42 4.78 -2.09 24.25
C ASP A 42 4.29 -1.09 23.19
N TRP A 43 5.18 -0.25 22.63
CA TRP A 43 4.80 0.82 21.72
C TRP A 43 4.78 0.44 20.25
N PHE A 44 5.45 -0.66 19.83
CA PHE A 44 5.39 -1.18 18.47
C PHE A 44 5.18 -2.70 18.46
N GLN A 45 4.06 -3.11 17.92
CA GLN A 45 3.63 -4.52 17.87
C GLN A 45 3.27 -4.90 16.43
N ILE A 46 3.41 -6.18 16.11
CA ILE A 46 2.78 -6.80 14.95
C ILE A 46 1.43 -7.36 15.43
N LEU A 47 0.34 -6.90 14.83
CA LEU A 47 -1.03 -7.35 15.07
C LEU A 47 -1.65 -7.75 13.74
N PHE A 48 -2.02 -9.01 13.57
CA PHE A 48 -2.62 -9.46 12.31
C PHE A 48 -4.10 -9.12 12.25
N ILE A 49 -4.44 -8.23 11.32
CA ILE A 49 -5.82 -7.84 10.99
C ILE A 49 -6.03 -7.95 9.48
N GLU A 50 -7.17 -8.51 9.08
CA GLU A 50 -7.64 -8.45 7.69
C GLU A 50 -8.68 -7.35 7.51
N ASN A 51 -8.38 -6.42 6.61
CA ASN A 51 -9.21 -5.27 6.31
C ASN A 51 -9.87 -5.44 4.93
N GLU A 52 -11.15 -5.18 4.85
CA GLU A 52 -11.89 -5.12 3.58
C GLU A 52 -11.38 -3.99 2.66
N GLY A 53 -10.44 -3.19 3.15
CA GLY A 53 -9.75 -2.14 2.41
C GLY A 53 -10.27 -0.74 2.70
N MET A 54 -11.13 -0.55 3.68
CA MET A 54 -11.60 0.78 4.11
C MET A 54 -10.93 1.19 5.42
N ALA A 55 -10.74 2.51 5.58
CA ALA A 55 -10.25 3.06 6.83
C ALA A 55 -11.24 2.76 7.98
N PHE A 56 -10.70 2.48 9.17
CA PHE A 56 -11.47 2.25 10.41
C PHE A 56 -12.49 1.09 10.35
N GLY A 57 -12.27 0.08 9.50
CA GLY A 57 -13.14 -1.11 9.45
C GLY A 57 -14.58 -0.85 8.95
N MET A 58 -14.85 0.31 8.39
CA MET A 58 -16.18 0.63 7.84
C MET A 58 -16.51 -0.29 6.67
N LYS A 59 -17.69 -0.92 6.71
CA LYS A 59 -18.25 -1.71 5.59
C LYS A 59 -19.25 -0.84 4.84
N PHE A 60 -18.84 -0.30 3.70
CA PHE A 60 -19.72 0.53 2.87
C PHE A 60 -20.05 -0.20 1.56
N GLY A 61 -21.33 -0.36 1.26
CA GLY A 61 -21.80 -0.82 -0.04
C GLY A 61 -21.60 -2.32 -0.37
N GLY A 62 -21.20 -3.17 0.58
CA GLY A 62 -21.03 -4.61 0.34
C GLY A 62 -20.01 -4.89 -0.79
N MET A 63 -20.32 -5.86 -1.66
CA MET A 63 -19.46 -6.24 -2.78
C MET A 63 -19.21 -5.10 -3.76
N ALA A 64 -20.24 -4.31 -4.08
CA ALA A 64 -20.11 -3.17 -5.00
C ALA A 64 -19.17 -2.09 -4.44
N GLY A 65 -19.26 -1.78 -3.14
CA GLY A 65 -18.36 -0.83 -2.48
C GLY A 65 -16.91 -1.30 -2.49
N LYS A 66 -16.67 -2.58 -2.22
CA LYS A 66 -15.34 -3.18 -2.27
C LYS A 66 -14.72 -3.16 -3.67
N PHE A 67 -15.51 -3.50 -4.69
CA PHE A 67 -15.09 -3.40 -6.09
C PHE A 67 -14.72 -1.96 -6.45
N ALA A 68 -15.60 -1.01 -6.16
CA ALA A 68 -15.37 0.41 -6.44
C ALA A 68 -14.10 0.94 -5.75
N LEU A 69 -13.86 0.53 -4.50
CA LEU A 69 -12.67 0.91 -3.74
C LEU A 69 -11.38 0.35 -4.37
N THR A 70 -11.38 -0.94 -4.73
CA THR A 70 -10.22 -1.57 -5.38
C THR A 70 -9.94 -0.93 -6.74
N PHE A 71 -11.00 -0.66 -7.52
CA PHE A 71 -10.88 0.03 -8.80
C PHE A 71 -10.34 1.46 -8.64
N PHE A 72 -10.86 2.23 -7.66
CA PHE A 72 -10.36 3.56 -7.36
C PHE A 72 -8.88 3.56 -6.97
N ARG A 73 -8.42 2.56 -6.19
CA ARG A 73 -7.00 2.39 -5.84
C ARG A 73 -6.13 2.16 -7.08
N LEU A 74 -6.59 1.36 -8.03
CA LEU A 74 -5.87 1.13 -9.29
C LEU A 74 -5.74 2.43 -10.10
N LEU A 75 -6.80 3.23 -10.19
CA LEU A 75 -6.76 4.53 -10.86
C LEU A 75 -5.80 5.49 -10.16
N LEU A 76 -5.87 5.58 -8.83
CA LEU A 76 -5.00 6.42 -8.02
C LEU A 76 -3.53 6.01 -8.17
N PHE A 77 -3.24 4.71 -8.15
CA PHE A 77 -1.89 4.19 -8.38
C PHE A 77 -1.35 4.59 -9.76
N GLY A 78 -2.14 4.40 -10.81
CA GLY A 78 -1.77 4.84 -12.16
C GLY A 78 -1.50 6.34 -12.24
N PHE A 79 -2.36 7.16 -11.61
CA PHE A 79 -2.18 8.60 -11.51
C PHE A 79 -0.89 8.97 -10.77
N LEU A 80 -0.60 8.34 -9.63
CA LEU A 80 0.63 8.60 -8.86
C LEU A 80 1.88 8.24 -9.65
N CYS A 81 1.89 7.11 -10.35
CA CYS A 81 3.00 6.72 -11.22
C CYS A 81 3.23 7.74 -12.34
N TRP A 82 2.17 8.17 -13.00
CA TRP A 82 2.25 9.22 -14.03
C TRP A 82 2.74 10.53 -13.44
N TRP A 83 2.25 10.93 -12.28
CA TRP A 83 2.64 12.18 -11.62
C TRP A 83 4.10 12.17 -11.19
N ILE A 84 4.58 11.09 -10.54
CA ILE A 84 5.99 10.93 -10.13
C ILE A 84 6.91 11.00 -11.34
N THR A 85 6.58 10.29 -12.42
CA THR A 85 7.39 10.32 -13.66
C THR A 85 7.42 11.71 -14.27
N THR A 86 6.30 12.41 -14.30
CA THR A 86 6.20 13.78 -14.80
C THR A 86 7.04 14.75 -13.96
N LEU A 87 6.93 14.69 -12.62
CA LEU A 87 7.72 15.52 -11.72
C LEU A 87 9.21 15.21 -11.80
N ASN A 88 9.57 13.95 -11.97
CA ASN A 88 10.97 13.55 -12.09
C ASN A 88 11.62 14.00 -13.41
N VAL A 89 10.87 13.99 -14.51
CA VAL A 89 11.38 14.33 -15.87
C VAL A 89 11.25 15.81 -16.17
N LYS A 90 10.08 16.41 -15.93
CA LYS A 90 9.78 17.80 -16.31
C LYS A 90 9.97 18.79 -15.16
N GLY A 91 9.91 18.32 -13.92
CA GLY A 91 9.88 19.20 -12.77
C GLY A 91 8.48 19.80 -12.51
N ARG A 92 8.42 20.75 -11.58
CA ARG A 92 7.20 21.46 -11.20
C ARG A 92 7.00 22.68 -12.10
N LYS A 93 5.84 22.79 -12.74
CA LYS A 93 5.47 23.96 -13.50
C LYS A 93 5.23 25.17 -12.59
N ILE A 94 5.95 26.28 -12.81
CA ILE A 94 5.75 27.53 -12.11
C ILE A 94 5.19 28.53 -13.11
N SER A 95 4.12 29.25 -12.71
CA SER A 95 3.60 30.39 -13.45
C SER A 95 4.40 31.62 -13.03
N ALA A 96 5.20 32.17 -13.92
CA ALA A 96 5.82 33.46 -13.69
C ALA A 96 4.76 34.56 -13.83
N LYS A 97 4.68 35.44 -12.81
CA LYS A 97 3.62 36.46 -12.64
C LYS A 97 3.54 37.47 -13.81
N ASN A 98 4.54 37.53 -14.69
CA ASN A 98 4.64 38.54 -15.78
C ASN A 98 5.22 38.02 -17.11
N SER A 99 5.29 36.74 -17.37
CA SER A 99 5.80 36.23 -18.64
C SER A 99 4.99 35.05 -19.16
N ALA A 100 4.72 35.04 -20.47
CA ALA A 100 4.10 33.92 -21.17
C ALA A 100 4.99 32.65 -21.16
N GLU A 101 6.15 32.68 -20.51
CA GLU A 101 7.15 31.63 -20.49
C GLU A 101 6.88 30.66 -19.33
N VAL A 102 6.67 29.39 -19.68
CA VAL A 102 6.48 28.31 -18.72
C VAL A 102 7.83 27.92 -18.15
N ARG A 103 8.09 28.22 -16.87
CA ARG A 103 9.26 27.77 -16.15
C ARG A 103 8.98 26.48 -15.39
N TYR A 104 9.96 25.58 -15.37
CA TYR A 104 9.92 24.34 -14.58
C TYR A 104 10.99 24.42 -13.49
N GLU A 105 10.56 24.15 -12.25
CA GLU A 105 11.46 24.06 -11.11
C GLU A 105 11.78 22.61 -10.78
N HIS A 106 13.01 22.35 -10.39
CA HIS A 106 13.45 21.02 -9.99
C HIS A 106 12.77 20.61 -8.67
N VAL A 107 12.05 19.47 -8.70
CA VAL A 107 11.40 18.94 -7.50
C VAL A 107 12.44 18.30 -6.56
N PRO A 108 12.45 18.64 -5.25
CA PRO A 108 13.33 18.02 -4.28
C PRO A 108 13.20 16.49 -4.26
N THR A 109 14.32 15.80 -4.12
CA THR A 109 14.36 14.33 -4.10
C THR A 109 13.51 13.75 -2.96
N GLY A 110 13.48 14.41 -1.80
CA GLY A 110 12.66 13.99 -0.66
C GLY A 110 11.15 13.91 -0.98
N VAL A 111 10.63 14.85 -1.78
CA VAL A 111 9.23 14.81 -2.24
C VAL A 111 8.96 13.59 -3.11
N LEU A 112 9.86 13.29 -4.04
CA LEU A 112 9.72 12.12 -4.92
C LEU A 112 9.87 10.81 -4.14
N VAL A 113 10.75 10.77 -3.14
CA VAL A 113 10.88 9.62 -2.23
C VAL A 113 9.57 9.43 -1.46
N GLY A 114 9.02 10.49 -0.84
CA GLY A 114 7.74 10.41 -0.13
C GLY A 114 6.58 9.90 -1.01
N LEU A 115 6.47 10.42 -2.24
CA LEU A 115 5.48 9.93 -3.21
C LEU A 115 5.73 8.47 -3.60
N THR A 116 6.98 8.05 -3.73
CA THR A 116 7.33 6.64 -4.02
C THR A 116 6.94 5.73 -2.87
N LEU A 117 7.16 6.14 -1.60
CA LEU A 117 6.73 5.40 -0.41
C LEU A 117 5.21 5.19 -0.39
N ILE A 118 4.44 6.26 -0.62
CA ILE A 118 2.96 6.19 -0.68
C ILE A 118 2.51 5.27 -1.81
N THR A 119 3.13 5.39 -2.98
CA THR A 119 2.78 4.59 -4.16
C THR A 119 3.11 3.11 -3.95
N ALA A 120 4.24 2.80 -3.32
CA ALA A 120 4.63 1.42 -2.99
C ALA A 120 3.66 0.79 -1.99
N GLY A 121 3.27 1.50 -0.92
CA GLY A 121 2.26 1.03 0.04
C GLY A 121 0.89 0.81 -0.62
N ALA A 122 0.47 1.73 -1.50
CA ALA A 122 -0.77 1.55 -2.26
C ALA A 122 -0.72 0.30 -3.15
N LEU A 123 0.41 0.04 -3.82
CA LEU A 123 0.59 -1.15 -4.66
C LEU A 123 0.56 -2.44 -3.83
N GLY A 124 1.18 -2.46 -2.65
CA GLY A 124 1.12 -3.60 -1.74
C GLY A 124 -0.34 -3.98 -1.42
N ASN A 125 -1.15 -3.01 -1.03
CA ASN A 125 -2.57 -3.23 -0.73
C ASN A 125 -3.41 -3.62 -1.98
N ILE A 126 -3.04 -3.13 -3.16
CA ILE A 126 -3.67 -3.54 -4.42
C ILE A 126 -3.38 -5.01 -4.71
N ILE A 127 -2.14 -5.47 -4.50
CA ILE A 127 -1.74 -6.88 -4.66
C ILE A 127 -2.59 -7.77 -3.76
N ASP A 128 -2.76 -7.39 -2.49
CA ASP A 128 -3.62 -8.13 -1.55
C ASP A 128 -5.06 -8.25 -2.09
N CYS A 129 -5.66 -7.13 -2.50
CA CYS A 129 -7.02 -7.10 -3.03
C CYS A 129 -7.19 -7.95 -4.30
N LEU A 130 -6.20 -7.94 -5.19
CA LEU A 130 -6.27 -8.66 -6.46
C LEU A 130 -6.07 -10.17 -6.30
N PHE A 131 -5.10 -10.58 -5.48
CA PHE A 131 -4.59 -11.95 -5.54
C PHE A 131 -4.83 -12.77 -4.27
N TYR A 132 -4.83 -12.17 -3.06
CA TYR A 132 -4.87 -12.93 -1.81
C TYR A 132 -6.14 -13.77 -1.66
N GLY A 133 -7.28 -13.28 -2.20
CA GLY A 133 -8.52 -14.04 -2.22
C GLY A 133 -8.42 -15.37 -2.94
N GLN A 134 -7.54 -15.49 -3.94
CA GLN A 134 -7.38 -16.71 -4.76
C GLN A 134 -6.19 -17.57 -4.35
N VAL A 135 -5.19 -16.97 -3.70
CA VAL A 135 -3.93 -17.64 -3.36
C VAL A 135 -4.01 -18.32 -2.00
N PHE A 136 -4.80 -17.78 -1.07
CA PHE A 136 -4.88 -18.25 0.31
C PHE A 136 -6.28 -18.76 0.69
N SER A 137 -6.33 -19.65 1.69
CA SER A 137 -7.56 -19.93 2.43
C SER A 137 -7.96 -18.75 3.32
N ALA A 138 -9.18 -18.75 3.84
CA ALA A 138 -9.63 -17.74 4.80
C ALA A 138 -8.81 -17.84 6.10
N SER A 139 -8.43 -16.68 6.66
CA SER A 139 -7.91 -16.60 8.02
C SER A 139 -9.06 -16.41 8.99
N THR A 140 -8.99 -17.05 10.14
CA THR A 140 -9.93 -16.87 11.26
C THR A 140 -9.15 -16.69 12.57
N PRO A 141 -9.82 -16.34 13.69
CA PRO A 141 -9.14 -16.33 15.00
C PRO A 141 -8.61 -17.71 15.46
N TYR A 142 -9.04 -18.78 14.79
CA TYR A 142 -8.70 -20.16 15.16
C TYR A 142 -7.92 -20.92 14.08
N GLU A 143 -7.86 -20.37 12.88
CA GLU A 143 -7.23 -21.03 11.74
C GLU A 143 -6.29 -20.07 11.02
N ILE A 144 -5.07 -20.54 10.81
CA ILE A 144 -4.04 -19.85 10.03
C ILE A 144 -4.26 -20.14 8.53
N ALA A 145 -4.18 -19.11 7.69
CA ALA A 145 -4.33 -19.28 6.25
C ALA A 145 -3.22 -20.15 5.64
N GLN A 146 -3.59 -20.93 4.66
CA GLN A 146 -2.69 -21.78 3.89
C GLN A 146 -2.71 -21.42 2.41
N PHE A 147 -1.61 -21.71 1.73
CA PHE A 147 -1.55 -21.59 0.27
C PHE A 147 -2.46 -22.62 -0.41
N GLY A 148 -2.95 -22.29 -1.61
CA GLY A 148 -3.77 -23.18 -2.43
C GLY A 148 -5.25 -23.15 -2.11
N GLY A 149 -5.70 -22.33 -1.11
CA GLY A 149 -7.11 -22.05 -0.87
C GLY A 149 -7.64 -20.94 -1.77
N SER A 150 -8.95 -20.72 -1.71
CA SER A 150 -9.59 -19.56 -2.35
C SER A 150 -10.75 -19.10 -1.48
N TYR A 151 -10.62 -17.93 -0.87
CA TYR A 151 -11.69 -17.36 -0.05
C TYR A 151 -12.48 -16.24 -0.72
N ALA A 152 -11.95 -15.67 -1.83
CA ALA A 152 -12.63 -14.61 -2.56
C ALA A 152 -12.14 -14.55 -4.03
N PRO A 153 -12.99 -14.04 -4.95
CA PRO A 153 -12.58 -13.82 -6.34
C PRO A 153 -11.56 -12.67 -6.44
N VAL A 154 -10.98 -12.51 -7.65
CA VAL A 154 -10.08 -11.38 -7.99
C VAL A 154 -10.76 -10.06 -7.63
N MET A 155 -10.00 -9.09 -7.13
CA MET A 155 -10.43 -7.77 -6.61
C MET A 155 -11.16 -7.79 -5.27
N PHE A 156 -11.43 -8.95 -4.68
CA PHE A 156 -12.15 -9.09 -3.41
C PHE A 156 -11.27 -9.65 -2.28
N GLY A 157 -9.97 -9.79 -2.49
CA GLY A 157 -9.01 -10.10 -1.45
C GLY A 157 -9.04 -9.06 -0.33
N LYS A 158 -8.71 -9.45 0.90
CA LYS A 158 -8.60 -8.54 2.04
C LYS A 158 -7.16 -8.06 2.16
N VAL A 159 -7.01 -6.79 2.57
CA VAL A 159 -5.70 -6.22 2.87
C VAL A 159 -5.19 -6.77 4.20
N VAL A 160 -3.93 -7.18 4.23
CA VAL A 160 -3.25 -7.58 5.46
C VAL A 160 -2.66 -6.33 6.10
N ASP A 161 -3.22 -5.94 7.24
CA ASP A 161 -2.70 -4.90 8.13
C ASP A 161 -1.96 -5.55 9.30
N MET A 162 -0.77 -5.01 9.66
CA MET A 162 0.08 -5.67 10.63
C MET A 162 0.79 -4.73 11.61
N PHE A 163 0.98 -3.46 11.27
CA PHE A 163 1.69 -2.52 12.13
C PHE A 163 0.74 -1.88 13.12
N TYR A 164 0.97 -2.13 14.40
CA TYR A 164 0.16 -1.61 15.49
C TYR A 164 1.01 -0.77 16.44
N PHE A 165 0.53 0.44 16.71
CA PHE A 165 1.14 1.39 17.63
C PHE A 165 0.12 1.76 18.70
N PRO A 166 0.11 1.12 19.86
CA PRO A 166 -0.80 1.43 20.95
C PRO A 166 -0.37 2.74 21.63
N LEU A 167 -0.61 3.88 20.96
CA LEU A 167 -0.25 5.21 21.46
C LEU A 167 -1.20 5.72 22.54
N ILE A 168 -2.40 5.16 22.62
CA ILE A 168 -3.42 5.49 23.60
C ILE A 168 -4.10 4.16 23.99
N ASP A 169 -3.81 3.64 25.16
CA ASP A 169 -4.63 2.63 25.81
C ASP A 169 -5.93 3.30 26.26
N THR A 170 -6.98 3.17 25.49
CA THR A 170 -8.33 3.39 25.98
C THR A 170 -8.78 2.09 26.64
N THR A 171 -8.39 1.91 27.90
CA THR A 171 -9.05 0.97 28.82
C THR A 171 -10.50 1.34 29.03
#